data_5b9c0f2d4f10bd9ddb3bf1dfe5b1167d
#
_entry.id   5b9c0f2d4f10bd9ddb3bf1dfe5b1167d
#
_cell.length_a   1.000
_cell.length_b   1.000
_cell.length_c   1.000
_cell.angle_alpha   90.00
_cell.angle_beta   90.00
_cell.angle_gamma   90.00
#
_symmetry.space_group_name_H-M   'P 1'
#
loop_
_entity.id
_entity.type
_entity.pdbx_description
1 polymer ?
#
loop_
_entity_poly.entity_id
_entity_poly.type
_entity_poly.pdbx_seq_one_letter_code
_entity_poly.pdbx_strand_id
1 'polypeptide(L)'
;MYLHLGQDVVVRNKDMLGIFDLDNTSHSHITREFLKTAENEGRVTDISGELPRSFVVVTDKKATVYLSQISPATLLRRFESGSIE
;
A
#
# COMPACT_ATOMS: atom_id res chain seq x y z
N MET A 1 -12.96 3.83 10.65
CA MET A 1 -12.97 2.78 9.62
C MET A 1 -11.59 2.24 9.37
N TYR A 2 -11.50 0.99 8.97
CA TYR A 2 -10.24 0.28 8.76
C TYR A 2 -10.22 -0.36 7.40
N LEU A 3 -9.05 -0.50 6.83
CA LEU A 3 -8.84 -1.15 5.54
C LEU A 3 -7.92 -2.34 5.73
N HIS A 4 -8.36 -3.52 5.30
CA HIS A 4 -7.57 -4.74 5.34
C HIS A 4 -6.70 -4.82 4.08
N LEU A 5 -5.39 -4.81 4.26
CA LEU A 5 -4.42 -4.78 3.16
C LEU A 5 -3.97 -6.16 2.70
N GLY A 6 -4.25 -7.17 3.48
CA GLY A 6 -3.83 -8.54 3.21
C GLY A 6 -3.23 -9.15 4.45
N GLN A 7 -3.17 -10.48 4.50
CA GLN A 7 -2.74 -11.22 5.69
C GLN A 7 -3.49 -10.69 6.91
N ASP A 8 -2.79 -10.29 7.95
CA ASP A 8 -3.41 -9.78 9.17
C ASP A 8 -3.22 -8.28 9.34
N VAL A 9 -2.85 -7.59 8.26
CA VAL A 9 -2.55 -6.17 8.34
C VAL A 9 -3.79 -5.33 8.06
N VAL A 10 -4.14 -4.48 9.02
CA VAL A 10 -5.28 -3.57 8.95
C VAL A 10 -4.78 -2.18 9.28
N VAL A 11 -5.15 -1.19 8.47
CA VAL A 11 -4.78 0.21 8.71
C VAL A 11 -6.02 1.07 8.80
N ARG A 12 -5.92 2.20 9.49
CA ARG A 12 -7.05 3.12 9.59
C ARG A 12 -7.16 3.91 8.29
N ASN A 13 -8.38 4.07 7.78
CA ASN A 13 -8.62 4.80 6.55
C ASN A 13 -8.04 6.21 6.60
N LYS A 14 -8.16 6.86 7.75
CA LYS A 14 -7.69 8.24 7.90
C LYS A 14 -6.16 8.37 7.81
N ASP A 15 -5.44 7.28 7.98
CA ASP A 15 -3.98 7.29 7.92
C ASP A 15 -3.45 6.99 6.54
N MET A 16 -4.32 6.66 5.60
CA MET A 16 -3.89 6.34 4.25
C MET A 16 -3.62 7.59 3.43
N LEU A 17 -2.45 7.64 2.80
CA LEU A 17 -2.10 8.68 1.86
C LEU A 17 -2.46 8.30 0.44
N GLY A 18 -2.37 7.04 0.09
CA GLY A 18 -2.69 6.62 -1.27
C GLY A 18 -2.59 5.13 -1.48
N ILE A 19 -3.27 4.68 -2.52
CA ILE A 19 -3.24 3.31 -3.03
C ILE A 19 -2.74 3.40 -4.46
N PHE A 20 -1.68 2.65 -4.80
CA PHE A 20 -1.02 2.77 -6.08
C PHE A 20 -0.89 1.43 -6.77
N ASP A 21 -0.97 1.46 -8.10
CA ASP A 21 -0.84 0.28 -8.95
C ASP A 21 0.64 0.07 -9.28
N LEU A 22 1.22 -1.02 -8.80
CA LEU A 22 2.62 -1.33 -9.08
C LEU A 22 2.88 -1.57 -10.56
N ASP A 23 1.92 -2.14 -11.27
CA ASP A 23 2.10 -2.43 -12.68
C ASP A 23 2.19 -1.18 -13.53
N ASN A 24 1.49 -0.13 -13.15
CA ASN A 24 1.44 1.11 -13.91
C ASN A 24 2.35 2.19 -13.35
N THR A 25 2.30 2.43 -12.04
CA THR A 25 3.05 3.52 -11.44
C THR A 25 4.53 3.21 -11.26
N SER A 26 4.89 1.93 -11.18
CA SER A 26 6.29 1.55 -11.01
C SER A 26 7.15 1.90 -12.21
N HIS A 27 6.55 2.22 -13.34
CA HIS A 27 7.28 2.67 -14.52
C HIS A 27 7.70 4.13 -14.40
N SER A 28 7.09 4.88 -13.51
CA SER A 28 7.47 6.27 -13.28
C SER A 28 8.81 6.35 -12.56
N HIS A 29 9.67 7.22 -13.05
CA HIS A 29 10.97 7.46 -12.42
C HIS A 29 10.79 7.94 -10.98
N ILE A 30 9.85 8.85 -10.76
CA ILE A 30 9.58 9.41 -9.43
C ILE A 30 9.10 8.33 -8.48
N THR A 31 8.20 7.46 -8.94
CA THR A 31 7.67 6.37 -8.13
C THR A 31 8.77 5.38 -7.73
N ARG A 32 9.63 5.03 -8.69
CA ARG A 32 10.74 4.12 -8.40
C ARG A 32 11.72 4.73 -7.39
N GLU A 33 11.98 6.01 -7.52
CA GLU A 33 12.85 6.73 -6.57
C GLU A 33 12.24 6.73 -5.18
N PHE A 34 10.94 6.99 -5.09
CA PHE A 34 10.24 6.98 -3.82
C PHE A 34 10.32 5.61 -3.15
N LEU A 35 10.02 4.55 -3.90
CA LEU A 35 10.05 3.19 -3.34
C LEU A 35 11.46 2.78 -2.92
N LYS A 36 12.46 3.16 -3.71
CA LYS A 36 13.84 2.86 -3.38
C LYS A 36 14.27 3.56 -2.09
N THR A 37 13.89 4.81 -1.94
CA THR A 37 14.20 5.58 -0.74
C THR A 37 13.52 4.97 0.48
N ALA A 38 12.25 4.62 0.35
CA ALA A 38 11.49 3.99 1.43
C ALA A 38 12.12 2.67 1.84
N GLU A 39 12.55 1.87 0.86
CA GLU A 39 13.19 0.58 1.11
C GLU A 39 14.52 0.78 1.84
N ASN A 40 15.32 1.73 1.39
CA ASN A 40 16.62 2.03 2.03
C ASN A 40 16.46 2.51 3.47
N GLU A 41 15.34 3.15 3.76
CA GLU A 41 15.05 3.65 5.11
C GLU A 41 14.31 2.62 5.97
N GLY A 42 14.07 1.43 5.45
CA GLY A 42 13.39 0.38 6.18
C GLY A 42 11.91 0.64 6.39
N ARG A 43 11.27 1.40 5.50
CA ARG A 43 9.86 1.75 5.61
C ARG A 43 8.93 0.88 4.79
N VAL A 44 9.46 -0.08 4.04
CA VAL A 44 8.66 -0.97 3.20
C VAL A 44 8.39 -2.28 3.92
N THR A 45 7.12 -2.65 3.98
CA THR A 45 6.70 -3.93 4.55
C THR A 45 5.97 -4.70 3.45
N ASP A 46 6.53 -5.84 3.08
CA ASP A 46 5.94 -6.69 2.04
C ASP A 46 5.01 -7.72 2.66
N ILE A 47 3.71 -7.55 2.44
CA ILE A 47 2.69 -8.48 2.92
C ILE A 47 2.01 -9.21 1.76
N SER A 48 2.64 -9.18 0.58
CA SER A 48 2.06 -9.79 -0.60
C SER A 48 2.19 -11.31 -0.64
N GLY A 49 3.21 -11.83 0.00
CA GLY A 49 3.49 -13.26 -0.01
C GLY A 49 4.26 -13.71 -1.26
N GLU A 50 3.92 -13.20 -2.41
CA GLU A 50 4.59 -13.55 -3.68
C GLU A 50 4.83 -12.30 -4.52
N LEU A 51 3.89 -12.01 -5.41
CA LEU A 51 4.01 -10.87 -6.31
C LEU A 51 3.08 -9.75 -5.86
N PRO A 52 3.63 -8.62 -5.46
CA PRO A 52 2.79 -7.48 -5.09
C PRO A 52 2.13 -6.89 -6.32
N ARG A 53 0.87 -6.46 -6.18
CA ARG A 53 0.11 -5.82 -7.24
C ARG A 53 -0.14 -4.34 -6.94
N SER A 54 -0.05 -3.96 -5.68
CA SER A 54 -0.29 -2.60 -5.26
C SER A 54 0.66 -2.22 -4.14
N PHE A 55 0.82 -0.92 -3.94
CA PHE A 55 1.45 -0.45 -2.71
C PHE A 55 0.57 0.64 -2.08
N VAL A 56 0.59 0.66 -0.76
CA VAL A 56 -0.23 1.58 0.02
C VAL A 56 0.70 2.39 0.92
N VAL A 57 0.55 3.71 0.89
CA VAL A 57 1.35 4.59 1.74
C VAL A 57 0.48 5.04 2.90
N VAL A 58 0.99 4.87 4.10
CA VAL A 58 0.26 5.15 5.34
C VAL A 58 1.03 6.17 6.17
N THR A 59 0.31 7.17 6.69
CA THR A 59 0.91 8.17 7.59
C THR A 59 0.93 7.64 9.01
N ASP A 60 1.88 6.80 9.29
CA ASP A 60 2.19 6.44 10.65
C ASP A 60 3.49 7.18 11.03
N LYS A 61 4.19 6.70 12.03
CA LYS A 61 5.41 7.37 12.49
C LYS A 61 6.49 7.49 11.42
N LYS A 62 6.47 6.59 10.43
CA LYS A 62 7.51 6.49 9.42
C LYS A 62 7.02 6.69 7.99
N ALA A 63 5.75 6.93 7.78
CA ALA A 63 5.17 6.87 6.44
C ALA A 63 5.44 5.50 5.81
N THR A 64 4.92 4.46 6.43
CA THR A 64 5.14 3.08 6.01
C THR A 64 4.52 2.79 4.65
N VAL A 65 5.23 2.01 3.85
CA VAL A 65 4.75 1.53 2.55
C VAL A 65 4.47 0.04 2.66
N TYR A 66 3.25 -0.37 2.37
CA TYR A 66 2.87 -1.79 2.36
C TYR A 66 2.76 -2.27 0.92
N LEU A 67 3.45 -3.37 0.60
CA LEU A 67 3.30 -4.01 -0.70
C LEU A 67 2.26 -5.12 -0.54
N SER A 68 1.16 -5.02 -1.29
CA SER A 68 0.03 -5.92 -1.15
C SER A 68 -0.21 -6.73 -2.41
N GLN A 69 -0.69 -7.97 -2.26
CA GLN A 69 -1.10 -8.80 -3.38
C GLN A 69 -2.50 -8.44 -3.88
N ILE A 70 -3.23 -7.64 -3.12
CA ILE A 70 -4.59 -7.24 -3.48
C ILE A 70 -4.49 -6.13 -4.54
N SER A 71 -5.34 -6.21 -5.57
CA SER A 71 -5.30 -5.20 -6.63
C SER A 71 -5.71 -3.82 -6.11
N PRO A 72 -5.19 -2.76 -6.73
CA PRO A 72 -5.58 -1.40 -6.33
C PRO A 72 -7.09 -1.17 -6.42
N ALA A 73 -7.73 -1.71 -7.44
CA ALA A 73 -9.18 -1.56 -7.61
C ALA A 73 -9.95 -2.16 -6.45
N THR A 74 -9.53 -3.34 -5.97
CA THR A 74 -10.17 -3.99 -4.85
C THR A 74 -9.96 -3.21 -3.56
N LEU A 75 -8.74 -2.72 -3.33
CA LEU A 75 -8.44 -1.92 -2.15
C LEU A 75 -9.23 -0.62 -2.15
N LEU A 76 -9.33 0.04 -3.31
CA LEU A 76 -10.09 1.28 -3.42
C LEU A 76 -11.57 1.04 -3.13
N ARG A 77 -12.12 -0.05 -3.66
CA ARG A 77 -13.52 -0.40 -3.42
C ARG A 77 -13.78 -0.63 -1.93
N ARG A 78 -12.88 -1.35 -1.26
CA ARG A 78 -12.99 -1.57 0.19
C ARG A 78 -12.89 -0.28 0.96
N PHE A 79 -11.99 0.60 0.55
CA PHE A 79 -11.81 1.89 1.18
C PHE A 79 -13.08 2.74 1.07
N GLU A 80 -13.66 2.78 -0.12
CA GLU A 80 -14.86 3.58 -0.39
C GLU A 80 -16.10 3.04 0.31
N SER A 81 -16.19 1.71 0.44
CA SER A 81 -17.34 1.10 1.11
C SER A 81 -17.28 1.23 2.62
N GLY A 82 -16.10 1.53 3.17
CA GLY A 82 -15.91 1.58 4.60
C GLY A 82 -15.96 0.23 5.27
N SER A 83 -15.73 -0.83 4.53
CA SER A 83 -15.86 -2.22 4.98
C SER A 83 -14.47 -2.85 5.15
N ILE A 84 -14.33 -3.69 6.17
CA ILE A 84 -13.13 -4.50 6.38
C ILE A 84 -13.41 -5.88 5.84
N GLU A 85 -12.96 -6.20 4.69
CA GLU A 85 -13.19 -7.51 4.11
C GLU A 85 -11.92 -8.16 3.61
#